data_4b436b0290bb38b1d91d8a552fedd566
#
_entry.id   4b436b0290bb38b1d91d8a552fedd566
#
_cell.length_a   1.000
_cell.length_b   1.000
_cell.length_c   1.000
_cell.angle_alpha   90.00
_cell.angle_beta   90.00
_cell.angle_gamma   90.00
#
_symmetry.space_group_name_H-M   'P 1'
#
loop_
_entity.id
_entity.type
_entity.pdbx_description
1 polymer ?
#
loop_
_entity_poly.entity_id
_entity_poly.type
_entity_poly.pdbx_seq_one_letter_code
_entity_poly.pdbx_strand_id
1 'polypeptide(L)'
;MGPVKRKYLSMIAFIVLPLCLFGCSTASDKADAASNVAEEIILNSGAILKSEEGSYNLYNYEDGKYSKMNVDDVVLAYDKESSIYICTENGVNYFVRDGKKNEIKDKDISGLKLSKEGEYISYFIQDNGLKLRIYNTSHNEEIKIDSNVTISGTLYDWYDKDTLVYYGVSDDGVNGLFTYNIKDNKEELLYKINEGFLAYLKGTQDDVLFIQITLENKRALMVINKNTKNVERLSLDMDEIKDIVKSDDKYYAVGKGRDNVESLYEIKSESVKRLVYDFPATVNVEKGLSLDDNGDVLFIGSKDGGTSEEQIYKYSSDGTVSLIQNTGTDYAFVIYK
;
A
#
# COMPACT_ATOMS: atom_id res chain seq x y z
N MET A 1 15.36 -44.42 -26.58
CA MET A 1 14.35 -43.34 -26.45
C MET A 1 13.96 -43.28 -24.98
N GLY A 2 14.54 -42.33 -24.23
CA GLY A 2 14.25 -42.14 -22.80
C GLY A 2 13.37 -40.94 -22.57
N PRO A 3 12.53 -40.89 -21.52
CA PRO A 3 11.58 -39.82 -21.32
C PRO A 3 12.24 -38.56 -20.75
N VAL A 4 11.98 -37.45 -21.41
CA VAL A 4 12.36 -36.09 -20.97
C VAL A 4 11.50 -35.69 -19.78
N LYS A 5 12.12 -35.57 -18.61
CA LYS A 5 11.48 -34.97 -17.40
C LYS A 5 11.43 -33.47 -17.57
N ARG A 6 10.24 -32.92 -17.82
CA ARG A 6 9.96 -31.49 -17.70
C ARG A 6 9.94 -31.11 -16.21
N LYS A 7 10.94 -30.33 -15.79
CA LYS A 7 10.93 -29.62 -14.52
C LYS A 7 10.07 -28.37 -14.68
N TYR A 8 8.91 -28.36 -14.06
CA TYR A 8 8.15 -27.12 -13.86
C TYR A 8 8.83 -26.34 -12.74
N LEU A 9 9.49 -25.25 -13.09
CA LEU A 9 9.97 -24.26 -12.14
C LEU A 9 8.79 -23.31 -11.90
N SER A 10 8.07 -23.53 -10.79
CA SER A 10 7.09 -22.53 -10.32
C SER A 10 7.87 -21.38 -9.68
N MET A 11 8.00 -20.29 -10.41
CA MET A 11 8.59 -19.05 -9.92
C MET A 11 7.45 -18.26 -9.26
N ILE A 12 7.22 -18.50 -7.97
CA ILE A 12 6.42 -17.63 -7.14
C ILE A 12 7.35 -16.47 -6.75
N ALA A 13 7.18 -15.33 -7.41
CA ALA A 13 7.85 -14.10 -7.04
C ALA A 13 7.17 -13.53 -5.79
N PHE A 14 7.67 -13.89 -4.62
CA PHE A 14 7.39 -13.18 -3.37
C PHE A 14 8.20 -11.88 -3.41
N ILE A 15 7.54 -10.77 -3.62
CA ILE A 15 8.13 -9.45 -3.35
C ILE A 15 7.98 -9.20 -1.86
N VAL A 16 8.92 -9.74 -1.11
CA VAL A 16 9.24 -9.28 0.25
C VAL A 16 10.41 -8.33 0.06
N LEU A 17 10.20 -7.06 0.35
CA LEU A 17 11.31 -6.10 0.48
C LEU A 17 12.17 -6.54 1.68
N PRO A 18 13.36 -7.12 1.49
CA PRO A 18 14.21 -7.44 2.62
C PRO A 18 14.98 -6.17 3.01
N LEU A 19 14.48 -5.44 4.02
CA LEU A 19 15.31 -4.53 4.79
C LEU A 19 16.31 -5.35 5.62
N CYS A 20 17.32 -5.93 4.96
CA CYS A 20 18.46 -6.54 5.64
C CYS A 20 19.53 -5.47 5.85
N LEU A 21 19.43 -4.72 6.95
CA LEU A 21 20.55 -3.93 7.47
C LEU A 21 21.41 -4.81 8.38
N PHE A 22 22.44 -5.48 7.82
CA PHE A 22 23.53 -6.04 8.61
C PHE A 22 24.62 -4.95 8.78
N GLY A 23 24.49 -4.19 9.84
CA GLY A 23 25.58 -3.38 10.37
C GLY A 23 26.15 -4.04 11.61
N CYS A 24 27.31 -4.72 11.52
CA CYS A 24 28.08 -5.10 12.70
C CYS A 24 28.70 -3.85 13.32
N SER A 25 28.23 -3.41 14.46
CA SER A 25 29.00 -2.56 15.36
C SER A 25 29.08 -3.19 16.73
N THR A 26 30.29 -3.26 17.24
CA THR A 26 30.70 -3.81 18.53
C THR A 26 29.96 -3.14 19.68
N ALA A 27 29.41 -3.96 20.56
CA ALA A 27 28.68 -3.56 21.75
C ALA A 27 29.52 -2.68 22.70
N SER A 28 28.93 -1.56 23.10
CA SER A 28 29.15 -0.98 24.43
C SER A 28 27.81 -0.93 25.12
N ASP A 29 27.67 -1.72 26.19
CA ASP A 29 26.52 -1.72 27.07
C ASP A 29 26.26 -0.34 27.67
N LYS A 30 25.26 0.33 27.15
CA LYS A 30 24.38 1.23 27.89
C LYS A 30 23.00 1.06 27.26
N ALA A 31 22.16 0.30 27.93
CA ALA A 31 20.73 0.36 27.70
C ALA A 31 20.25 1.73 28.18
N ASP A 32 20.34 2.74 27.34
CA ASP A 32 19.52 3.93 27.50
C ASP A 32 18.08 3.47 27.24
N ALA A 33 17.25 3.61 28.28
CA ALA A 33 15.81 3.44 28.13
C ALA A 33 15.38 4.38 26.99
N ALA A 34 14.97 3.81 25.87
CA ALA A 34 14.43 4.56 24.74
C ALA A 34 13.35 5.50 25.30
N SER A 35 13.48 6.78 25.05
CA SER A 35 12.48 7.73 25.54
C SER A 35 11.16 7.39 24.82
N ASN A 36 10.12 6.99 25.57
CA ASN A 36 8.81 6.73 25.01
C ASN A 36 8.11 8.00 24.50
N VAL A 37 8.84 9.08 24.33
CA VAL A 37 8.37 10.37 23.83
C VAL A 37 8.73 10.46 22.37
N ALA A 38 7.72 10.56 21.53
CA ALA A 38 7.87 10.76 20.09
C ALA A 38 7.79 12.25 19.75
N GLU A 39 8.43 12.63 18.65
CA GLU A 39 8.28 13.96 18.10
C GLU A 39 6.87 14.13 17.48
N GLU A 40 6.29 15.30 17.67
CA GLU A 40 5.07 15.66 16.97
C GLU A 40 5.42 15.99 15.52
N ILE A 41 4.79 15.25 14.59
CA ILE A 41 4.99 15.46 13.16
C ILE A 41 3.67 15.86 12.49
N ILE A 42 3.77 16.76 11.53
CA ILE A 42 2.66 17.13 10.65
C ILE A 42 3.13 16.88 9.22
N LEU A 43 2.44 15.97 8.54
CA LEU A 43 2.73 15.64 7.16
C LEU A 43 1.58 16.04 6.25
N ASN A 44 1.93 16.48 5.05
CA ASN A 44 1.00 16.66 3.95
C ASN A 44 0.96 15.41 3.08
N SER A 45 -0.08 15.28 2.29
CA SER A 45 -0.17 14.25 1.28
C SER A 45 1.00 14.38 0.29
N GLY A 46 1.57 13.24 -0.13
CA GLY A 46 2.77 13.22 -0.96
C GLY A 46 4.09 13.18 -0.20
N ALA A 47 4.09 13.16 1.15
CA ALA A 47 5.31 12.98 1.94
C ALA A 47 6.05 11.70 1.56
N ILE A 48 7.39 11.74 1.65
CA ILE A 48 8.26 10.65 1.21
C ILE A 48 9.33 10.30 2.25
N LEU A 49 9.80 9.07 2.12
CA LEU A 49 11.08 8.62 2.63
C LEU A 49 12.10 8.65 1.49
N LYS A 50 13.27 9.20 1.74
CA LYS A 50 14.41 9.23 0.82
C LYS A 50 15.60 8.56 1.45
N SER A 51 16.22 7.62 0.74
CA SER A 51 17.46 6.97 1.17
C SER A 51 18.65 7.92 0.96
N GLU A 52 19.37 8.21 2.04
CA GLU A 52 20.57 9.03 2.06
C GLU A 52 21.61 8.39 3.00
N GLU A 53 22.81 8.14 2.49
CA GLU A 53 23.93 7.58 3.27
C GLU A 53 23.59 6.28 4.04
N GLY A 54 22.68 5.47 3.49
CA GLY A 54 22.28 4.17 4.06
C GLY A 54 21.17 4.25 5.11
N SER A 55 20.56 5.42 5.30
CA SER A 55 19.37 5.61 6.14
C SER A 55 18.24 6.30 5.37
N TYR A 56 17.00 6.07 5.80
CA TYR A 56 15.85 6.79 5.26
C TYR A 56 15.58 8.04 6.07
N ASN A 57 15.43 9.16 5.37
CA ASN A 57 15.04 10.45 5.93
C ASN A 57 13.63 10.81 5.46
N LEU A 58 12.85 11.41 6.35
CA LEU A 58 11.50 11.89 6.08
C LEU A 58 11.53 13.26 5.42
N TYR A 59 10.76 13.42 4.36
CA TYR A 59 10.55 14.70 3.67
C TYR A 59 9.06 14.99 3.58
N ASN A 60 8.67 16.19 4.00
CA ASN A 60 7.30 16.68 3.81
C ASN A 60 7.18 17.37 2.44
N TYR A 61 6.00 17.25 1.85
CA TYR A 61 5.67 17.88 0.56
C TYR A 61 4.76 19.08 0.80
N GLU A 62 5.19 20.27 0.34
CA GLU A 62 4.43 21.50 0.50
C GLU A 62 4.74 22.44 -0.68
N ASP A 63 3.70 23.06 -1.27
CA ASP A 63 3.81 24.01 -2.37
C ASP A 63 4.70 23.53 -3.54
N GLY A 64 4.61 22.24 -3.89
CA GLY A 64 5.36 21.65 -4.99
C GLY A 64 6.83 21.37 -4.68
N LYS A 65 7.23 21.35 -3.41
CA LYS A 65 8.61 21.14 -2.97
C LYS A 65 8.70 20.17 -1.80
N TYR A 66 9.82 19.47 -1.73
CA TYR A 66 10.18 18.62 -0.61
C TYR A 66 11.11 19.34 0.35
N SER A 67 10.80 19.30 1.64
CA SER A 67 11.64 19.79 2.73
C SER A 67 11.94 18.65 3.70
N LYS A 68 13.23 18.49 4.06
CA LYS A 68 13.66 17.48 5.02
C LYS A 68 13.09 17.80 6.39
N MET A 69 12.50 16.79 7.01
CA MET A 69 12.08 16.85 8.41
C MET A 69 13.24 16.48 9.33
N ASN A 70 13.30 17.10 10.50
CA ASN A 70 14.29 16.75 11.51
C ASN A 70 13.69 15.70 12.46
N VAL A 71 13.51 14.50 11.95
CA VAL A 71 12.91 13.35 12.65
C VAL A 71 13.77 12.13 12.38
N ASP A 72 14.12 11.40 13.44
CA ASP A 72 14.95 10.19 13.33
C ASP A 72 14.11 8.95 12.96
N ASP A 73 12.78 9.03 13.10
CA ASP A 73 11.87 7.96 12.81
C ASP A 73 11.65 7.76 11.30
N VAL A 74 11.70 6.52 10.85
CA VAL A 74 11.28 6.15 9.49
C VAL A 74 9.76 5.97 9.48
N VAL A 75 9.03 7.00 9.05
CA VAL A 75 7.56 7.02 9.07
C VAL A 75 7.00 6.27 7.88
N LEU A 76 6.28 5.18 8.13
CA LEU A 76 5.72 4.29 7.10
C LEU A 76 4.30 4.68 6.69
N ALA A 77 3.48 5.11 7.65
CA ALA A 77 2.10 5.52 7.44
C ALA A 77 1.74 6.66 8.38
N TYR A 78 0.89 7.57 7.94
CA TYR A 78 0.43 8.74 8.69
C TYR A 78 -1.05 8.99 8.42
N ASP A 79 -1.82 9.23 9.48
CA ASP A 79 -3.21 9.68 9.40
C ASP A 79 -3.30 11.17 9.76
N LYS A 80 -3.83 11.98 8.83
CA LYS A 80 -3.90 13.44 8.96
C LYS A 80 -4.88 13.89 10.05
N GLU A 81 -6.00 13.19 10.18
CA GLU A 81 -7.08 13.61 11.08
C GLU A 81 -6.71 13.40 12.54
N SER A 82 -6.00 12.32 12.85
CA SER A 82 -5.60 11.95 14.20
C SER A 82 -4.15 12.28 14.55
N SER A 83 -3.32 12.59 13.55
CA SER A 83 -1.84 12.71 13.69
C SER A 83 -1.17 11.42 14.19
N ILE A 84 -1.84 10.28 14.09
CA ILE A 84 -1.28 8.99 14.44
C ILE A 84 -0.42 8.51 13.28
N TYR A 85 0.74 7.96 13.60
CA TYR A 85 1.61 7.41 12.58
C TYR A 85 2.25 6.08 13.00
N ILE A 86 2.68 5.34 12.01
CA ILE A 86 3.46 4.11 12.17
C ILE A 86 4.87 4.42 11.73
N CYS A 87 5.84 4.05 12.54
CA CYS A 87 7.25 4.23 12.22
C CYS A 87 8.06 2.99 12.56
N THR A 88 9.27 2.94 12.03
CA THR A 88 10.27 1.97 12.43
C THR A 88 11.53 2.69 12.92
N GLU A 89 12.11 2.17 13.99
CA GLU A 89 13.35 2.63 14.56
C GLU A 89 14.20 1.40 14.92
N ASN A 90 15.43 1.32 14.41
CA ASN A 90 16.35 0.20 14.63
C ASN A 90 15.73 -1.20 14.34
N GLY A 91 14.84 -1.27 13.35
CA GLY A 91 14.16 -2.51 12.94
C GLY A 91 13.00 -2.94 13.84
N VAL A 92 12.60 -2.10 14.79
CA VAL A 92 11.40 -2.29 15.62
C VAL A 92 10.29 -1.37 15.11
N ASN A 93 9.08 -1.90 14.99
CA ASN A 93 7.93 -1.14 14.55
C ASN A 93 7.18 -0.55 15.74
N TYR A 94 6.75 0.68 15.59
CA TYR A 94 5.99 1.43 16.58
C TYR A 94 4.79 2.09 15.93
N PHE A 95 3.74 2.30 16.71
CA PHE A 95 2.78 3.36 16.42
C PHE A 95 2.92 4.48 17.43
N VAL A 96 2.70 5.69 16.95
CA VAL A 96 2.76 6.89 17.78
C VAL A 96 1.37 7.49 17.88
N ARG A 97 0.93 7.66 19.11
CA ARG A 97 -0.34 8.31 19.47
C ARG A 97 -0.12 9.21 20.69
N ASP A 98 -0.63 10.44 20.62
CA ASP A 98 -0.52 11.44 21.70
C ASP A 98 0.94 11.64 22.18
N GLY A 99 1.89 11.69 21.22
CA GLY A 99 3.31 11.85 21.49
C GLY A 99 3.98 10.67 22.21
N LYS A 100 3.34 9.49 22.22
CA LYS A 100 3.89 8.27 22.83
C LYS A 100 4.15 7.21 21.77
N LYS A 101 5.37 6.66 21.79
CA LYS A 101 5.73 5.46 21.02
C LYS A 101 5.22 4.21 21.75
N ASN A 102 4.47 3.40 21.01
CA ASN A 102 3.98 2.10 21.46
C ASN A 102 4.52 1.02 20.55
N GLU A 103 5.28 0.09 21.10
CA GLU A 103 5.90 -0.99 20.33
C GLU A 103 4.88 -1.98 19.81
N ILE A 104 4.99 -2.34 18.53
CA ILE A 104 4.30 -3.47 17.92
C ILE A 104 5.18 -4.70 18.17
N LYS A 105 4.77 -5.54 19.13
CA LYS A 105 5.61 -6.62 19.67
C LYS A 105 5.82 -7.80 18.70
N ASP A 106 4.95 -7.94 17.71
CA ASP A 106 5.08 -8.99 16.71
C ASP A 106 6.28 -8.73 15.80
N LYS A 107 7.01 -9.80 15.46
CA LYS A 107 8.14 -9.78 14.54
C LYS A 107 7.70 -10.29 13.17
N ASP A 108 8.52 -9.99 12.15
CA ASP A 108 8.29 -10.45 10.78
C ASP A 108 6.89 -10.10 10.25
N ILE A 109 6.44 -8.89 10.57
CA ILE A 109 5.14 -8.39 10.13
C ILE A 109 5.17 -8.01 8.65
N SER A 110 4.04 -8.19 7.97
CA SER A 110 3.85 -7.83 6.57
C SER A 110 2.48 -7.21 6.33
N GLY A 111 2.35 -6.42 5.25
CA GLY A 111 1.08 -5.80 4.89
C GLY A 111 0.54 -4.82 5.94
N LEU A 112 1.43 -4.11 6.64
CA LEU A 112 1.08 -3.16 7.68
C LEU A 112 0.21 -2.02 7.13
N LYS A 113 -0.94 -1.79 7.76
CA LYS A 113 -1.89 -0.75 7.37
C LYS A 113 -2.45 -0.01 8.58
N LEU A 114 -2.63 1.30 8.42
CA LEU A 114 -3.33 2.16 9.37
C LEU A 114 -4.77 2.36 8.89
N SER A 115 -5.75 2.28 9.77
CA SER A 115 -7.12 2.66 9.47
C SER A 115 -7.26 4.18 9.34
N LYS A 116 -8.33 4.64 8.72
CA LYS A 116 -8.70 6.07 8.78
C LYS A 116 -8.95 6.48 10.24
N GLU A 117 -8.61 7.70 10.61
CA GLU A 117 -8.61 8.23 11.98
C GLU A 117 -7.64 7.48 12.94
N GLY A 118 -6.77 6.61 12.42
CA GLY A 118 -5.71 5.97 13.19
C GLY A 118 -6.17 5.04 14.33
N GLU A 119 -7.46 4.68 14.40
CA GLU A 119 -8.01 3.89 15.52
C GLU A 119 -7.44 2.47 15.57
N TYR A 120 -7.12 1.90 14.39
CA TYR A 120 -6.62 0.54 14.28
C TYR A 120 -5.40 0.43 13.38
N ILE A 121 -4.54 -0.52 13.72
CA ILE A 121 -3.45 -1.01 12.89
C ILE A 121 -3.74 -2.46 12.55
N SER A 122 -3.46 -2.85 11.30
CA SER A 122 -3.59 -4.23 10.86
C SER A 122 -2.34 -4.69 10.12
N TYR A 123 -1.97 -5.95 10.27
CA TYR A 123 -0.81 -6.57 9.64
C TYR A 123 -0.92 -8.09 9.68
N PHE A 124 -0.11 -8.76 8.89
CA PHE A 124 0.03 -10.20 8.94
C PHE A 124 1.27 -10.62 9.69
N ILE A 125 1.16 -11.75 10.39
CA ILE A 125 2.28 -12.49 10.96
C ILE A 125 2.34 -13.89 10.38
N GLN A 126 3.54 -14.48 10.35
CA GLN A 126 3.73 -15.88 9.98
C GLN A 126 3.71 -16.76 11.25
N ASP A 127 2.57 -17.40 11.51
CA ASP A 127 2.39 -18.30 12.66
C ASP A 127 1.58 -19.54 12.21
N ASN A 128 2.27 -20.61 11.83
CA ASN A 128 1.67 -21.81 11.22
C ASN A 128 0.73 -21.49 10.03
N GLY A 129 1.07 -20.47 9.27
CA GLY A 129 0.30 -19.86 8.21
C GLY A 129 0.23 -18.35 8.39
N LEU A 130 -0.38 -17.69 7.43
CA LEU A 130 -0.55 -16.23 7.45
C LEU A 130 -1.76 -15.88 8.32
N LYS A 131 -1.55 -15.10 9.38
CA LYS A 131 -2.62 -14.65 10.30
C LYS A 131 -2.72 -13.13 10.30
N LEU A 132 -3.92 -12.62 10.06
CA LEU A 132 -4.21 -11.20 10.22
C LEU A 132 -4.29 -10.84 11.71
N ARG A 133 -3.57 -9.80 12.09
CA ARG A 133 -3.61 -9.16 13.40
C ARG A 133 -4.24 -7.79 13.28
N ILE A 134 -5.03 -7.42 14.28
CA ILE A 134 -5.58 -6.06 14.44
C ILE A 134 -5.22 -5.57 15.82
N TYR A 135 -4.82 -4.32 15.87
CA TYR A 135 -4.42 -3.66 17.11
C TYR A 135 -5.18 -2.36 17.26
N ASN A 136 -5.81 -2.16 18.44
CA ASN A 136 -6.45 -0.89 18.79
C ASN A 136 -5.38 0.06 19.35
N THR A 137 -5.22 1.22 18.72
CA THR A 137 -4.19 2.20 19.10
C THR A 137 -4.54 2.97 20.36
N SER A 138 -5.85 3.16 20.66
CA SER A 138 -6.32 3.88 21.84
C SER A 138 -6.10 3.09 23.12
N HIS A 139 -6.35 1.78 23.08
CA HIS A 139 -6.23 0.90 24.24
C HIS A 139 -4.90 0.15 24.29
N ASN A 140 -4.10 0.24 23.22
CA ASN A 140 -2.84 -0.49 23.06
C ASN A 140 -3.03 -2.00 23.27
N GLU A 141 -4.03 -2.57 22.61
CA GLU A 141 -4.40 -3.98 22.76
C GLU A 141 -4.71 -4.66 21.41
N GLU A 142 -4.42 -5.95 21.33
CA GLU A 142 -4.80 -6.80 20.20
C GLU A 142 -6.30 -7.07 20.22
N ILE A 143 -6.95 -6.94 19.06
CA ILE A 143 -8.32 -7.31 18.82
C ILE A 143 -8.37 -8.66 18.11
N LYS A 144 -9.09 -9.61 18.69
CA LYS A 144 -9.36 -10.89 18.06
C LYS A 144 -10.57 -10.78 17.13
N ILE A 145 -10.38 -11.20 15.88
CA ILE A 145 -11.46 -11.34 14.91
C ILE A 145 -12.07 -12.72 15.09
N ASP A 146 -13.40 -12.77 15.19
CA ASP A 146 -14.18 -14.00 15.12
C ASP A 146 -14.79 -14.12 13.72
N SER A 147 -13.99 -14.63 12.78
CA SER A 147 -14.36 -14.71 11.36
C SER A 147 -14.54 -16.17 10.94
N ASN A 148 -15.62 -16.41 10.18
CA ASN A 148 -15.87 -17.69 9.50
C ASN A 148 -15.28 -17.72 8.08
N VAL A 149 -14.42 -16.76 7.73
CA VAL A 149 -13.79 -16.64 6.42
C VAL A 149 -12.30 -16.85 6.52
N THR A 150 -11.79 -17.79 5.76
CA THR A 150 -10.35 -17.92 5.54
C THR A 150 -9.88 -16.88 4.53
N ILE A 151 -9.10 -15.91 5.00
CA ILE A 151 -8.56 -14.82 4.16
C ILE A 151 -7.54 -15.40 3.18
N SER A 152 -7.65 -15.06 1.92
CA SER A 152 -6.78 -15.52 0.84
C SER A 152 -5.60 -14.59 0.64
N GLY A 153 -4.42 -15.06 1.03
CA GLY A 153 -3.18 -14.29 0.90
C GLY A 153 -3.20 -13.00 1.73
N THR A 154 -2.69 -11.92 1.15
CA THR A 154 -2.62 -10.59 1.78
C THR A 154 -3.64 -9.60 1.20
N LEU A 155 -4.68 -10.11 0.55
CA LEU A 155 -5.69 -9.29 -0.12
C LEU A 155 -6.71 -8.79 0.88
N TYR A 156 -6.36 -7.70 1.55
CA TYR A 156 -7.24 -6.97 2.46
C TYR A 156 -6.94 -5.48 2.44
N ASP A 157 -7.89 -4.67 2.89
CA ASP A 157 -7.70 -3.25 3.16
C ASP A 157 -8.74 -2.75 4.18
N TRP A 158 -8.63 -1.48 4.58
CA TRP A 158 -9.66 -0.82 5.35
C TRP A 158 -10.80 -0.35 4.44
N TYR A 159 -12.01 -0.82 4.74
CA TYR A 159 -13.23 -0.37 4.07
C TYR A 159 -13.63 1.03 4.55
N ASP A 160 -13.58 1.24 5.86
CA ASP A 160 -13.73 2.51 6.54
C ASP A 160 -12.86 2.52 7.81
N LYS A 161 -13.13 3.41 8.77
CA LYS A 161 -12.34 3.53 9.98
C LYS A 161 -12.43 2.32 10.91
N ASP A 162 -13.55 1.61 10.91
CA ASP A 162 -13.86 0.50 11.82
C ASP A 162 -14.08 -0.83 11.10
N THR A 163 -14.03 -0.85 9.78
CA THR A 163 -14.40 -2.02 8.98
C THR A 163 -13.28 -2.40 8.02
N LEU A 164 -12.91 -3.67 8.04
CA LEU A 164 -12.01 -4.27 7.05
C LEU A 164 -12.78 -4.72 5.82
N VAL A 165 -12.10 -4.78 4.68
CA VAL A 165 -12.52 -5.53 3.49
C VAL A 165 -11.42 -6.51 3.13
N TYR A 166 -11.76 -7.75 2.82
CA TYR A 166 -10.82 -8.80 2.46
C TYR A 166 -11.41 -9.82 1.50
N TYR A 167 -10.54 -10.47 0.77
CA TYR A 167 -10.88 -11.58 -0.10
C TYR A 167 -10.65 -12.90 0.63
N GLY A 168 -11.62 -13.81 0.52
CA GLY A 168 -11.51 -15.10 1.18
C GLY A 168 -12.58 -16.08 0.79
N VAL A 169 -12.58 -17.21 1.49
CA VAL A 169 -13.59 -18.28 1.35
C VAL A 169 -14.20 -18.55 2.72
N SER A 170 -15.53 -18.46 2.83
CA SER A 170 -16.25 -18.78 4.06
C SER A 170 -16.27 -20.28 4.33
N ASP A 171 -16.59 -20.68 5.56
CA ASP A 171 -16.74 -22.08 5.94
C ASP A 171 -17.81 -22.81 5.11
N ASP A 172 -18.84 -22.08 4.64
CA ASP A 172 -19.86 -22.58 3.71
C ASP A 172 -19.39 -22.68 2.25
N GLY A 173 -18.11 -22.37 1.98
CA GLY A 173 -17.51 -22.45 0.65
C GLY A 173 -17.84 -21.27 -0.28
N VAL A 174 -18.32 -20.16 0.24
CA VAL A 174 -18.57 -18.95 -0.56
C VAL A 174 -17.25 -18.23 -0.79
N ASN A 175 -16.85 -18.12 -2.05
CA ASN A 175 -15.69 -17.35 -2.50
C ASN A 175 -16.13 -15.90 -2.75
N GLY A 176 -15.46 -14.91 -2.13
CA GLY A 176 -15.91 -13.53 -2.25
C GLY A 176 -15.07 -12.48 -1.53
N LEU A 177 -15.53 -11.23 -1.66
CA LEU A 177 -15.12 -10.12 -0.83
C LEU A 177 -16.06 -10.05 0.38
N PHE A 178 -15.47 -9.96 1.55
CA PHE A 178 -16.19 -9.84 2.81
C PHE A 178 -15.80 -8.54 3.50
N THR A 179 -16.68 -8.03 4.32
CA THR A 179 -16.40 -6.94 5.26
C THR A 179 -16.55 -7.45 6.68
N TYR A 180 -15.70 -6.93 7.56
CA TYR A 180 -15.74 -7.22 9.00
C TYR A 180 -15.71 -5.92 9.78
N ASN A 181 -16.82 -5.59 10.44
CA ASN A 181 -16.89 -4.45 11.35
C ASN A 181 -16.36 -4.85 12.72
N ILE A 182 -15.31 -4.17 13.18
CA ILE A 182 -14.59 -4.48 14.42
C ILE A 182 -15.44 -4.17 15.64
N LYS A 183 -16.18 -3.05 15.64
CA LYS A 183 -16.98 -2.62 16.78
C LYS A 183 -18.18 -3.51 17.03
N ASP A 184 -18.84 -3.91 15.95
CA ASP A 184 -20.06 -4.71 16.03
C ASP A 184 -19.78 -6.21 16.00
N ASN A 185 -18.51 -6.59 15.76
CA ASN A 185 -18.09 -7.99 15.55
C ASN A 185 -18.93 -8.67 14.47
N LYS A 186 -19.15 -7.97 13.35
CA LYS A 186 -20.08 -8.38 12.29
C LYS A 186 -19.37 -8.60 10.98
N GLU A 187 -19.52 -9.81 10.43
CA GLU A 187 -19.00 -10.19 9.12
C GLU A 187 -20.12 -10.25 8.08
N GLU A 188 -19.88 -9.69 6.90
CA GLU A 188 -20.86 -9.67 5.82
C GLU A 188 -20.21 -9.98 4.48
N LEU A 189 -20.91 -10.72 3.61
CA LEU A 189 -20.53 -10.89 2.22
C LEU A 189 -20.80 -9.58 1.45
N LEU A 190 -19.75 -8.91 0.98
CA LEU A 190 -19.85 -7.70 0.17
C LEU A 190 -20.11 -8.02 -1.31
N TYR A 191 -19.37 -9.01 -1.85
CA TYR A 191 -19.47 -9.39 -3.25
C TYR A 191 -19.04 -10.84 -3.46
N LYS A 192 -19.92 -11.64 -4.10
CA LYS A 192 -19.64 -13.04 -4.41
C LYS A 192 -18.82 -13.17 -5.69
N ILE A 193 -17.71 -13.88 -5.63
CA ILE A 193 -16.90 -14.24 -6.79
C ILE A 193 -17.41 -15.60 -7.31
N ASN A 194 -18.14 -15.57 -8.43
CA ASN A 194 -18.74 -16.79 -8.99
C ASN A 194 -17.71 -17.66 -9.72
N GLU A 195 -16.64 -17.05 -10.25
CA GLU A 195 -15.54 -17.77 -10.91
C GLU A 195 -14.22 -17.04 -10.75
N GLY A 196 -13.12 -17.81 -10.74
CA GLY A 196 -11.78 -17.27 -10.68
C GLY A 196 -11.34 -16.83 -9.29
N PHE A 197 -10.47 -15.83 -9.23
CA PHE A 197 -9.86 -15.32 -8.01
C PHE A 197 -9.47 -13.85 -8.14
N LEU A 198 -9.07 -13.22 -7.03
CA LEU A 198 -8.58 -11.85 -7.02
C LEU A 198 -7.06 -11.81 -7.07
N ALA A 199 -6.54 -10.81 -7.79
CA ALA A 199 -5.11 -10.52 -7.85
C ALA A 199 -4.73 -9.18 -7.18
N TYR A 200 -5.70 -8.32 -6.93
CA TYR A 200 -5.50 -7.01 -6.33
C TYR A 200 -6.73 -6.60 -5.53
N LEU A 201 -6.54 -5.88 -4.43
CA LEU A 201 -7.59 -5.30 -3.61
C LEU A 201 -7.09 -4.02 -2.95
N LYS A 202 -7.86 -2.93 -3.08
CA LYS A 202 -7.61 -1.65 -2.41
C LYS A 202 -8.91 -0.97 -2.01
N GLY A 203 -8.98 -0.52 -0.76
CA GLY A 203 -10.00 0.40 -0.27
C GLY A 203 -9.56 1.84 -0.51
N THR A 204 -10.44 2.66 -1.08
CA THR A 204 -10.30 4.12 -1.14
C THR A 204 -11.33 4.77 -0.21
N GLN A 205 -11.46 6.08 -0.22
CA GLN A 205 -12.49 6.76 0.57
C GLN A 205 -13.91 6.28 0.21
N ASP A 206 -14.24 6.22 -1.07
CA ASP A 206 -15.60 5.96 -1.55
C ASP A 206 -15.80 4.57 -2.14
N ASP A 207 -14.72 3.88 -2.49
CA ASP A 207 -14.78 2.69 -3.32
C ASP A 207 -13.92 1.55 -2.78
N VAL A 208 -14.24 0.33 -3.21
CA VAL A 208 -13.37 -0.85 -3.14
C VAL A 208 -13.01 -1.25 -4.56
N LEU A 209 -11.73 -1.27 -4.86
CA LEU A 209 -11.17 -1.62 -6.17
C LEU A 209 -10.52 -3.00 -6.10
N PHE A 210 -10.76 -3.83 -7.11
CA PHE A 210 -10.15 -5.15 -7.17
C PHE A 210 -9.96 -5.64 -8.61
N ILE A 211 -8.95 -6.47 -8.83
CA ILE A 211 -8.78 -7.19 -10.10
C ILE A 211 -9.30 -8.60 -9.92
N GLN A 212 -10.30 -8.96 -10.68
CA GLN A 212 -10.78 -10.34 -10.82
C GLN A 212 -10.13 -11.00 -12.02
N ILE A 213 -9.60 -12.21 -11.82
CA ILE A 213 -9.06 -13.07 -12.88
C ILE A 213 -10.02 -14.25 -13.04
N THR A 214 -10.60 -14.40 -14.23
CA THR A 214 -11.49 -15.53 -14.57
C THR A 214 -10.71 -16.81 -14.84
N LEU A 215 -11.42 -17.94 -14.92
CA LEU A 215 -10.80 -19.24 -15.29
C LEU A 215 -10.19 -19.23 -16.71
N GLU A 216 -10.67 -18.35 -17.60
CA GLU A 216 -10.11 -18.13 -18.93
C GLU A 216 -8.90 -17.17 -18.91
N ASN A 217 -8.39 -16.81 -17.72
CA ASN A 217 -7.31 -15.84 -17.51
C ASN A 217 -7.60 -14.43 -18.03
N LYS A 218 -8.88 -14.05 -18.14
CA LYS A 218 -9.30 -12.68 -18.41
C LYS A 218 -9.23 -11.87 -17.13
N ARG A 219 -8.68 -10.68 -17.21
CA ARG A 219 -8.55 -9.75 -16.10
C ARG A 219 -9.55 -8.63 -16.23
N ALA A 220 -10.23 -8.32 -15.15
CA ALA A 220 -11.17 -7.22 -15.08
C ALA A 220 -10.89 -6.38 -13.82
N LEU A 221 -10.65 -5.09 -14.02
CA LEU A 221 -10.66 -4.13 -12.93
C LEU A 221 -12.11 -3.80 -12.59
N MET A 222 -12.49 -4.07 -11.37
CA MET A 222 -13.82 -3.87 -10.83
C MET A 222 -13.80 -2.81 -9.74
N VAL A 223 -14.92 -2.12 -9.56
CA VAL A 223 -15.16 -1.18 -8.48
C VAL A 223 -16.49 -1.50 -7.78
N ILE A 224 -16.48 -1.39 -6.46
CA ILE A 224 -17.69 -1.38 -5.63
C ILE A 224 -17.79 0.00 -5.00
N ASN A 225 -18.83 0.74 -5.29
CA ASN A 225 -19.10 1.98 -4.58
C ASN A 225 -19.62 1.68 -3.17
N LYS A 226 -18.97 2.21 -2.15
CA LYS A 226 -19.25 1.90 -0.75
C LYS A 226 -20.63 2.35 -0.29
N ASN A 227 -21.15 3.44 -0.84
CA ASN A 227 -22.43 4.01 -0.45
C ASN A 227 -23.62 3.26 -1.11
N THR A 228 -23.51 3.02 -2.41
CA THR A 228 -24.61 2.39 -3.18
C THR A 228 -24.52 0.88 -3.24
N LYS A 229 -23.37 0.29 -2.92
CA LYS A 229 -23.01 -1.13 -3.10
C LYS A 229 -23.05 -1.59 -4.56
N ASN A 230 -23.18 -0.67 -5.51
CA ASN A 230 -23.12 -0.98 -6.93
C ASN A 230 -21.73 -1.51 -7.30
N VAL A 231 -21.73 -2.56 -8.10
CA VAL A 231 -20.52 -3.17 -8.64
C VAL A 231 -20.47 -2.91 -10.13
N GLU A 232 -19.37 -2.30 -10.57
CA GLU A 232 -19.16 -1.94 -11.96
C GLU A 232 -17.79 -2.43 -12.44
N ARG A 233 -17.69 -2.72 -13.73
CA ARG A 233 -16.41 -3.00 -14.36
C ARG A 233 -15.80 -1.69 -14.87
N LEU A 234 -14.63 -1.34 -14.35
CA LEU A 234 -13.91 -0.14 -14.80
C LEU A 234 -13.10 -0.39 -16.08
N SER A 235 -12.52 -1.58 -16.23
CA SER A 235 -11.71 -1.87 -17.40
C SER A 235 -11.41 -3.36 -17.58
N LEU A 236 -11.13 -3.75 -18.84
CA LEU A 236 -10.53 -5.02 -19.24
C LEU A 236 -9.10 -4.82 -19.76
N ASP A 237 -8.60 -3.61 -19.80
CA ASP A 237 -7.37 -3.24 -20.51
C ASP A 237 -6.14 -3.03 -19.59
N MET A 238 -6.27 -3.42 -18.32
CA MET A 238 -5.16 -3.49 -17.36
C MET A 238 -4.82 -4.94 -17.06
N ASP A 239 -3.59 -5.34 -17.36
CA ASP A 239 -3.09 -6.68 -17.06
C ASP A 239 -2.56 -6.78 -15.62
N GLU A 240 -2.00 -5.71 -15.09
CA GLU A 240 -1.48 -5.66 -13.73
C GLU A 240 -1.63 -4.27 -13.16
N ILE A 241 -2.04 -4.17 -11.90
CA ILE A 241 -2.05 -2.94 -11.12
C ILE A 241 -1.20 -3.16 -9.88
N LYS A 242 -0.23 -2.28 -9.66
CA LYS A 242 0.59 -2.24 -8.45
C LYS A 242 0.02 -1.26 -7.43
N ASP A 243 -0.47 -0.14 -7.92
CA ASP A 243 -1.19 0.82 -7.08
C ASP A 243 -2.18 1.64 -7.91
N ILE A 244 -3.22 2.14 -7.25
CA ILE A 244 -4.27 2.96 -7.85
C ILE A 244 -4.73 4.03 -6.85
N VAL A 245 -4.91 5.25 -7.34
CA VAL A 245 -5.47 6.36 -6.57
C VAL A 245 -6.66 6.96 -7.33
N LYS A 246 -7.58 7.59 -6.59
CA LYS A 246 -8.71 8.31 -7.17
C LYS A 246 -8.53 9.81 -6.93
N SER A 247 -8.64 10.59 -7.99
CA SER A 247 -8.72 12.04 -7.91
C SER A 247 -9.92 12.49 -8.74
N ASP A 248 -10.83 13.20 -8.11
CA ASP A 248 -12.14 13.56 -8.67
C ASP A 248 -12.92 12.33 -9.16
N ASP A 249 -13.28 12.31 -10.45
CA ASP A 249 -14.03 11.23 -11.12
C ASP A 249 -13.14 10.25 -11.89
N LYS A 250 -11.84 10.32 -11.70
CA LYS A 250 -10.84 9.51 -12.42
C LYS A 250 -10.05 8.63 -11.48
N TYR A 251 -9.62 7.49 -12.00
CA TYR A 251 -8.66 6.64 -11.34
C TYR A 251 -7.32 6.73 -12.07
N TYR A 252 -6.24 6.79 -11.30
CA TYR A 252 -4.89 6.77 -11.79
C TYR A 252 -4.20 5.53 -11.25
N ALA A 253 -3.62 4.73 -12.14
CA ALA A 253 -2.99 3.47 -11.78
C ALA A 253 -1.57 3.38 -12.32
N VAL A 254 -0.67 2.79 -11.54
CA VAL A 254 0.62 2.29 -12.03
C VAL A 254 0.57 0.78 -12.17
N GLY A 255 1.09 0.28 -13.29
CA GLY A 255 1.03 -1.14 -13.63
C GLY A 255 1.27 -1.39 -15.10
N LYS A 256 0.72 -2.49 -15.62
CA LYS A 256 0.81 -2.89 -17.03
C LYS A 256 -0.53 -2.81 -17.73
N GLY A 257 -0.56 -2.13 -18.86
CA GLY A 257 -1.66 -2.21 -19.80
C GLY A 257 -1.59 -3.47 -20.66
N ARG A 258 -2.58 -3.68 -21.53
CA ARG A 258 -2.61 -4.79 -22.51
C ARG A 258 -1.43 -4.82 -23.49
N ASP A 259 -0.80 -3.68 -23.73
CA ASP A 259 0.42 -3.56 -24.53
C ASP A 259 1.67 -4.08 -23.79
N ASN A 260 1.49 -4.59 -22.57
CA ASN A 260 2.56 -5.06 -21.67
C ASN A 260 3.58 -3.96 -21.30
N VAL A 261 3.16 -2.70 -21.33
CA VAL A 261 3.99 -1.56 -20.95
C VAL A 261 3.73 -1.17 -19.51
N GLU A 262 4.79 -1.02 -18.71
CA GLU A 262 4.73 -0.44 -17.37
C GLU A 262 4.68 1.08 -17.47
N SER A 263 3.62 1.69 -16.90
CA SER A 263 3.42 3.14 -16.97
C SER A 263 2.41 3.63 -15.92
N LEU A 264 2.19 4.95 -15.93
CA LEU A 264 1.04 5.59 -15.31
C LEU A 264 -0.12 5.63 -16.32
N TYR A 265 -1.30 5.23 -15.87
CA TYR A 265 -2.53 5.17 -16.64
C TYR A 265 -3.66 5.95 -15.99
N GLU A 266 -4.48 6.64 -16.79
CA GLU A 266 -5.78 7.17 -16.41
C GLU A 266 -6.86 6.15 -16.80
N ILE A 267 -7.80 5.88 -15.90
CA ILE A 267 -8.92 4.95 -16.11
C ILE A 267 -10.20 5.73 -15.85
N LYS A 268 -11.05 5.82 -16.88
CA LYS A 268 -12.36 6.48 -16.80
C LYS A 268 -13.34 5.83 -17.76
N SER A 269 -14.52 5.43 -17.28
CA SER A 269 -15.63 4.94 -18.12
C SER A 269 -15.20 3.83 -19.10
N GLU A 270 -14.54 2.79 -18.60
CA GLU A 270 -13.97 1.65 -19.35
C GLU A 270 -12.78 2.01 -20.27
N SER A 271 -12.42 3.29 -20.39
CA SER A 271 -11.26 3.73 -21.16
C SER A 271 -9.99 3.73 -20.31
N VAL A 272 -8.92 3.17 -20.85
CA VAL A 272 -7.58 3.21 -20.25
C VAL A 272 -6.66 4.02 -21.17
N LYS A 273 -6.10 5.09 -20.64
CA LYS A 273 -5.18 5.95 -21.35
C LYS A 273 -3.84 5.96 -20.67
N ARG A 274 -2.78 5.57 -21.39
CA ARG A 274 -1.41 5.75 -20.92
C ARG A 274 -1.09 7.24 -20.84
N LEU A 275 -0.44 7.68 -19.77
CA LEU A 275 -0.14 9.09 -19.53
C LEU A 275 1.34 9.43 -19.71
N VAL A 276 2.23 8.48 -19.44
CA VAL A 276 3.68 8.66 -19.57
C VAL A 276 4.20 7.87 -20.77
N TYR A 277 4.85 8.56 -21.70
CA TYR A 277 5.42 7.98 -22.92
C TYR A 277 6.96 8.06 -22.94
N ASP A 278 7.50 9.26 -22.96
CA ASP A 278 8.93 9.51 -23.13
C ASP A 278 9.58 10.25 -21.95
N PHE A 279 8.77 10.88 -21.11
CA PHE A 279 9.26 11.63 -19.94
C PHE A 279 8.36 11.41 -18.72
N PRO A 280 8.90 10.78 -17.64
CA PRO A 280 10.21 10.12 -17.58
C PRO A 280 10.31 8.94 -18.55
N ALA A 281 11.54 8.46 -18.80
CA ALA A 281 11.76 7.31 -19.68
C ALA A 281 11.16 6.02 -19.12
N THR A 282 11.13 5.87 -17.79
CA THR A 282 10.50 4.76 -17.08
C THR A 282 9.72 5.22 -15.86
N VAL A 283 8.62 4.53 -15.57
CA VAL A 283 7.86 4.65 -14.31
C VAL A 283 8.20 3.45 -13.44
N ASN A 284 8.60 3.69 -12.20
CA ASN A 284 8.80 2.60 -11.24
C ASN A 284 7.46 2.24 -10.60
N VAL A 285 6.78 1.26 -11.19
CA VAL A 285 5.42 0.86 -10.78
C VAL A 285 5.37 0.24 -9.39
N GLU A 286 6.50 -0.31 -8.90
CA GLU A 286 6.58 -0.95 -7.57
C GLU A 286 6.58 0.06 -6.41
N LYS A 287 6.81 1.34 -6.70
CA LYS A 287 6.85 2.41 -5.70
C LYS A 287 5.49 3.01 -5.38
N GLY A 288 4.46 2.61 -6.13
CA GLY A 288 3.10 3.10 -5.94
C GLY A 288 2.89 4.55 -6.35
N LEU A 289 1.79 5.11 -5.86
CA LEU A 289 1.32 6.47 -6.14
C LEU A 289 1.00 7.21 -4.85
N SER A 290 1.08 8.53 -4.92
CA SER A 290 0.47 9.42 -3.93
C SER A 290 -0.31 10.55 -4.63
N LEU A 291 -1.16 11.23 -3.91
CA LEU A 291 -1.79 12.47 -4.36
C LEU A 291 -1.19 13.65 -3.58
N ASP A 292 -1.09 14.80 -4.19
CA ASP A 292 -0.88 16.02 -3.45
C ASP A 292 -2.23 16.63 -2.97
N ASP A 293 -2.17 17.71 -2.20
CA ASP A 293 -3.37 18.37 -1.67
C ASP A 293 -4.26 18.98 -2.76
N ASN A 294 -3.77 19.12 -4.00
CA ASN A 294 -4.54 19.59 -5.17
C ASN A 294 -5.15 18.44 -5.96
N GLY A 295 -4.90 17.18 -5.57
CA GLY A 295 -5.32 16.00 -6.31
C GLY A 295 -4.43 15.65 -7.50
N ASP A 296 -3.28 16.31 -7.67
CA ASP A 296 -2.29 15.93 -8.67
C ASP A 296 -1.59 14.61 -8.27
N VAL A 297 -1.26 13.79 -9.25
CA VAL A 297 -0.70 12.44 -9.01
C VAL A 297 0.81 12.51 -8.91
N LEU A 298 1.36 12.05 -7.80
CA LEU A 298 2.80 11.90 -7.60
C LEU A 298 3.22 10.45 -7.88
N PHE A 299 4.31 10.27 -8.62
CA PHE A 299 4.85 8.96 -8.95
C PHE A 299 6.37 8.99 -9.07
N ILE A 300 7.00 7.83 -8.98
CA ILE A 300 8.45 7.67 -9.04
C ILE A 300 8.83 7.10 -10.40
N GLY A 301 9.92 7.59 -10.98
CA GLY A 301 10.42 7.17 -12.27
C GLY A 301 11.88 7.52 -12.47
N SER A 302 12.43 7.17 -13.65
CA SER A 302 13.79 7.49 -14.05
C SER A 302 13.81 8.24 -15.37
N LYS A 303 14.66 9.27 -15.44
CA LYS A 303 14.79 10.12 -16.63
C LYS A 303 15.40 9.39 -17.83
N ASP A 304 16.34 8.49 -17.58
CA ASP A 304 17.16 7.84 -18.60
C ASP A 304 16.88 6.33 -18.74
N GLY A 305 15.87 5.82 -18.05
CA GLY A 305 15.53 4.40 -18.05
C GLY A 305 16.49 3.52 -17.22
N GLY A 306 17.47 4.11 -16.55
CA GLY A 306 18.33 3.44 -15.58
C GLY A 306 17.61 3.22 -14.24
N THR A 307 18.09 2.26 -13.45
CA THR A 307 17.57 1.98 -12.12
C THR A 307 18.40 2.65 -11.01
N SER A 308 19.46 3.36 -11.38
CA SER A 308 20.46 3.92 -10.45
C SER A 308 20.03 5.26 -9.83
N GLU A 309 19.16 5.99 -10.50
CA GLU A 309 18.66 7.28 -10.02
C GLU A 309 17.15 7.35 -10.19
N GLU A 310 16.45 7.41 -9.07
CA GLU A 310 15.02 7.67 -9.03
C GLU A 310 14.75 9.17 -8.89
N GLN A 311 13.63 9.59 -9.42
CA GLN A 311 13.14 10.96 -9.38
C GLN A 311 11.65 10.95 -9.12
N ILE A 312 11.13 12.01 -8.52
CA ILE A 312 9.70 12.16 -8.27
C ILE A 312 9.11 13.10 -9.31
N TYR A 313 8.05 12.62 -9.93
CA TYR A 313 7.29 13.32 -10.95
C TYR A 313 5.88 13.59 -10.48
N LYS A 314 5.29 14.62 -11.05
CA LYS A 314 3.90 15.01 -10.85
C LYS A 314 3.17 14.99 -12.18
N TYR A 315 2.01 14.35 -12.23
CA TYR A 315 1.05 14.47 -13.31
C TYR A 315 -0.10 15.35 -12.83
N SER A 316 -0.27 16.49 -13.48
CA SER A 316 -1.28 17.49 -13.14
C SER A 316 -2.55 17.31 -13.97
N SER A 317 -3.66 17.86 -13.48
CA SER A 317 -4.99 17.76 -14.12
C SER A 317 -5.04 18.32 -15.54
N ASP A 318 -4.13 19.24 -15.91
CA ASP A 318 -3.96 19.76 -17.27
C ASP A 318 -3.25 18.80 -18.24
N GLY A 319 -2.81 17.63 -17.74
CA GLY A 319 -2.10 16.62 -18.52
C GLY A 319 -0.58 16.80 -18.58
N THR A 320 -0.03 17.72 -17.79
CA THR A 320 1.41 17.98 -17.76
C THR A 320 2.13 17.03 -16.81
N VAL A 321 3.24 16.45 -17.26
CA VAL A 321 4.20 15.75 -16.41
C VAL A 321 5.36 16.69 -16.08
N SER A 322 5.60 16.90 -14.80
CA SER A 322 6.70 17.76 -14.32
C SER A 322 7.58 17.01 -13.32
N LEU A 323 8.87 17.32 -13.35
CA LEU A 323 9.84 16.83 -12.38
C LEU A 323 9.77 17.69 -11.12
N ILE A 324 9.55 17.05 -9.97
CA ILE A 324 9.45 17.73 -8.67
C ILE A 324 10.74 17.60 -7.87
N GLN A 325 11.29 16.38 -7.79
CA GLN A 325 12.50 16.11 -7.01
C GLN A 325 13.56 15.45 -7.87
N ASN A 326 14.71 16.10 -7.93
CA ASN A 326 15.91 15.56 -8.55
C ASN A 326 16.72 14.76 -7.52
N THR A 327 17.37 13.71 -8.02
CA THR A 327 18.45 12.99 -7.33
C THR A 327 18.10 12.29 -6.03
N GLY A 328 17.82 11.02 -6.15
CA GLY A 328 17.80 10.05 -5.07
C GLY A 328 18.14 8.68 -5.63
N THR A 329 18.61 7.80 -4.78
CA THR A 329 18.87 6.41 -5.14
C THR A 329 17.66 5.52 -4.85
N ASP A 330 16.82 5.94 -3.91
CA ASP A 330 15.64 5.18 -3.51
C ASP A 330 14.65 6.10 -2.78
N TYR A 331 13.38 6.05 -3.20
CA TYR A 331 12.26 6.77 -2.59
C TYR A 331 11.13 5.81 -2.24
N ALA A 332 10.35 6.16 -1.23
CA ALA A 332 9.07 5.53 -0.93
C ALA A 332 8.07 6.60 -0.49
N PHE A 333 6.82 6.52 -0.95
CA PHE A 333 5.76 7.37 -0.40
C PHE A 333 5.37 6.91 1.00
N VAL A 334 5.15 7.86 1.90
CA VAL A 334 4.47 7.60 3.17
C VAL A 334 3.01 7.28 2.84
N ILE A 335 2.48 6.18 3.39
CA ILE A 335 1.07 5.83 3.25
C ILE A 335 0.25 6.89 4.00
N TYR A 336 -0.48 7.71 3.26
CA TYR A 336 -1.26 8.82 3.80
C TYR A 336 -2.75 8.47 3.84
N LYS A 337 -3.40 8.72 4.99
CA LYS A 337 -4.80 8.40 5.26
C LYS A 337 -5.61 9.64 5.66
#